data_4938ebbdd95ffb4c7d08dc367866ccb4
#
_entry.id   4938ebbdd95ffb4c7d08dc367866ccb4
#
_cell.length_a   1.000
_cell.length_b   1.000
_cell.length_c   1.000
_cell.angle_alpha   90.00
_cell.angle_beta   90.00
_cell.angle_gamma   90.00
#
_symmetry.space_group_name_H-M   'P 1'
#
loop_
_entity.id
_entity.type
_entity.pdbx_description
1 polymer ?
#
loop_
_entity_poly.entity_id
_entity_poly.type
_entity_poly.pdbx_seq_one_letter_code
_entity_poly.pdbx_strand_id
1 'polypeptide(L)'
;MSRKILFLCGSPRRQKSASLYTARYFAQFLDDDFEFLEVAGANLSIDPTETEPVFLKIVDKIHGADAIIWTFGAWCLFVPVKMQYLLDKLFTQGSLFNRKISAAIMTSRHIYDDLILSRVHFVNEQLGFGYVGDVSAVGNPLFGYVDEEETTEGSCRALAGQLNRALKSGYVPARRYTPVEHKYLSPAYRGQGFPVDGLPAPKTGNKTILVVTGNRLSEDPANASVAESILRYSKNSVEILELQDHNVGPCIGCYLCDFREAGLCVIKDEYEVIKRRLHQVDGIVYVGTCASGMVDPHLKSFLERCWGIYHRPSLKGKYGFVVATGGGPLEADTSLRLQIVMNWTGTRCLAALTQSAADDQSFAATLRHTVEDLDLALEERWQIADRFGSRGSTWALRDLAATNGMMLRADYNFHKEHKMFDYPRPGGINAFMRLLFKSKTLEQKLIPMKQMQLAKLRQRRLEEYLQRGGQLGTGKEIFN
;
A
#
# COMPACT_ATOMS: atom_id res chain seq x y z
N MET A 1 -10.22 -26.96 25.95
CA MET A 1 -10.97 -26.47 24.80
C MET A 1 -9.94 -26.04 23.76
N SER A 2 -10.12 -26.43 22.49
CA SER A 2 -9.30 -25.92 21.41
C SER A 2 -9.55 -24.43 21.26
N ARG A 3 -8.48 -23.65 21.04
CA ARG A 3 -8.56 -22.21 20.81
C ARG A 3 -8.87 -21.95 19.33
N LYS A 4 -9.36 -20.76 19.04
CA LYS A 4 -9.75 -20.36 17.68
C LYS A 4 -8.82 -19.27 17.17
N ILE A 5 -8.21 -19.51 16.03
CA ILE A 5 -7.37 -18.53 15.33
C ILE A 5 -8.11 -18.08 14.06
N LEU A 6 -8.29 -16.78 13.90
CA LEU A 6 -8.98 -16.20 12.75
C LEU A 6 -7.98 -15.49 11.83
N PHE A 7 -7.87 -15.94 10.60
CA PHE A 7 -7.14 -15.25 9.55
C PHE A 7 -8.04 -14.24 8.85
N LEU A 8 -7.70 -12.97 8.88
CA LEU A 8 -8.37 -11.90 8.15
C LEU A 8 -7.64 -11.64 6.84
N CYS A 9 -8.24 -12.07 5.71
CA CYS A 9 -7.61 -12.06 4.40
C CYS A 9 -8.01 -10.82 3.61
N GLY A 10 -7.10 -9.84 3.53
CA GLY A 10 -7.34 -8.53 2.91
C GLY A 10 -6.87 -8.37 1.48
N SER A 11 -6.30 -9.40 0.85
CA SER A 11 -5.80 -9.27 -0.51
C SER A 11 -6.91 -9.14 -1.56
N PRO A 12 -6.85 -8.13 -2.45
CA PRO A 12 -7.85 -7.97 -3.52
C PRO A 12 -7.82 -9.13 -4.54
N ARG A 13 -6.76 -9.93 -4.57
CA ARG A 13 -6.65 -11.13 -5.42
C ARG A 13 -7.36 -12.36 -4.85
N ARG A 14 -7.87 -12.27 -3.63
CA ARG A 14 -8.66 -13.32 -2.98
C ARG A 14 -7.92 -14.66 -3.02
N GLN A 15 -8.55 -15.73 -3.53
CA GLN A 15 -7.99 -17.09 -3.65
C GLN A 15 -6.66 -17.18 -4.43
N LYS A 16 -6.39 -16.21 -5.31
CA LYS A 16 -5.18 -16.17 -6.14
C LYS A 16 -4.06 -15.35 -5.51
N SER A 17 -4.17 -15.04 -4.23
CA SER A 17 -3.25 -14.20 -3.50
C SER A 17 -2.03 -14.97 -3.01
N ALA A 18 -0.84 -14.42 -3.21
CA ALA A 18 0.38 -14.96 -2.63
C ALA A 18 0.33 -14.91 -1.09
N SER A 19 -0.24 -13.85 -0.50
CA SER A 19 -0.36 -13.74 0.95
C SER A 19 -1.28 -14.82 1.55
N LEU A 20 -2.37 -15.18 0.87
CA LEU A 20 -3.22 -16.28 1.31
C LEU A 20 -2.49 -17.63 1.20
N TYR A 21 -1.69 -17.82 0.15
CA TYR A 21 -0.85 -19.02 0.03
C TYR A 21 0.14 -19.12 1.20
N THR A 22 0.82 -18.02 1.52
CA THR A 22 1.74 -17.95 2.67
C THR A 22 1.02 -18.22 4.00
N ALA A 23 -0.18 -17.67 4.16
CA ALA A 23 -0.98 -17.88 5.38
C ALA A 23 -1.42 -19.34 5.54
N ARG A 24 -1.80 -20.03 4.46
CA ARG A 24 -2.10 -21.47 4.46
C ARG A 24 -0.88 -22.31 4.80
N TYR A 25 0.29 -21.92 4.27
CA TYR A 25 1.55 -22.56 4.62
C TYR A 25 1.88 -22.34 6.09
N PHE A 26 1.73 -21.12 6.61
CA PHE A 26 1.92 -20.80 8.02
C PHE A 26 0.97 -21.58 8.94
N ALA A 27 -0.30 -21.72 8.54
CA ALA A 27 -1.32 -22.39 9.35
C ALA A 27 -0.98 -23.86 9.66
N GLN A 28 -0.13 -24.49 8.86
CA GLN A 28 0.33 -25.87 9.11
C GLN A 28 1.18 -26.02 10.38
N PHE A 29 1.70 -24.93 10.93
CA PHE A 29 2.54 -24.92 12.13
C PHE A 29 1.77 -24.49 13.39
N LEU A 30 0.44 -24.31 13.28
CA LEU A 30 -0.41 -23.96 14.40
C LEU A 30 -0.91 -25.22 15.13
N ASP A 31 -1.00 -25.13 16.46
CA ASP A 31 -1.46 -26.23 17.32
C ASP A 31 -2.99 -26.23 17.51
N ASP A 32 -3.64 -25.09 17.23
CA ASP A 32 -5.05 -24.83 17.53
C ASP A 32 -5.90 -24.73 16.24
N ASP A 33 -7.24 -24.74 16.37
CA ASP A 33 -8.18 -24.62 15.27
C ASP A 33 -8.09 -23.24 14.60
N PHE A 34 -8.19 -23.21 13.28
CA PHE A 34 -8.15 -21.94 12.54
C PHE A 34 -9.24 -21.83 11.48
N GLU A 35 -9.59 -20.60 11.16
CA GLU A 35 -10.55 -20.23 10.12
C GLU A 35 -9.99 -19.09 9.27
N PHE A 36 -10.23 -19.13 7.94
CA PHE A 36 -9.93 -18.02 7.04
C PHE A 36 -11.19 -17.22 6.73
N LEU A 37 -11.13 -15.91 6.93
CA LEU A 37 -12.21 -14.98 6.61
C LEU A 37 -11.75 -13.99 5.56
N GLU A 38 -12.46 -13.96 4.43
CA GLU A 38 -12.16 -13.03 3.34
C GLU A 38 -12.75 -11.64 3.62
N VAL A 39 -11.90 -10.65 3.83
CA VAL A 39 -12.28 -9.25 4.04
C VAL A 39 -12.35 -8.50 2.71
N ALA A 40 -11.44 -8.77 1.78
CA ALA A 40 -11.39 -8.06 0.49
C ALA A 40 -12.64 -8.25 -0.38
N GLY A 41 -13.32 -9.39 -0.25
CA GLY A 41 -14.58 -9.68 -0.93
C GLY A 41 -15.83 -9.26 -0.15
N ALA A 42 -15.69 -8.87 1.11
CA ALA A 42 -16.79 -8.36 1.89
C ALA A 42 -17.28 -7.02 1.31
N ASN A 43 -18.59 -6.87 1.23
CA ASN A 43 -19.19 -5.63 0.71
C ASN A 43 -19.23 -4.55 1.79
N LEU A 44 -18.04 -4.16 2.29
CA LEU A 44 -17.89 -3.06 3.23
C LEU A 44 -17.99 -1.73 2.48
N SER A 45 -18.79 -0.82 3.00
CA SER A 45 -18.89 0.55 2.52
C SER A 45 -17.57 1.30 2.77
N ILE A 46 -17.27 2.24 1.90
CA ILE A 46 -16.18 3.19 2.07
C ILE A 46 -16.44 4.17 3.23
N ASP A 47 -17.72 4.44 3.52
CA ASP A 47 -18.13 5.28 4.66
C ASP A 47 -17.87 4.52 5.98
N PRO A 48 -16.95 5.00 6.82
CA PRO A 48 -16.60 4.32 8.07
C PRO A 48 -17.71 4.39 9.13
N THR A 49 -18.71 5.26 8.96
CA THR A 49 -19.83 5.42 9.92
C THR A 49 -20.96 4.43 9.67
N GLU A 50 -21.05 3.88 8.47
CA GLU A 50 -22.06 2.87 8.16
C GLU A 50 -21.76 1.54 8.87
N THR A 51 -22.83 0.88 9.34
CA THR A 51 -22.76 -0.41 10.05
C THR A 51 -23.54 -1.47 9.28
N GLU A 52 -22.86 -2.15 8.36
CA GLU A 52 -23.49 -3.19 7.56
C GLU A 52 -23.52 -4.54 8.30
N PRO A 53 -24.48 -5.41 7.99
CA PRO A 53 -24.56 -6.75 8.59
C PRO A 53 -23.28 -7.57 8.42
N VAL A 54 -22.55 -7.38 7.31
CA VAL A 54 -21.27 -8.07 7.06
C VAL A 54 -20.18 -7.57 7.99
N PHE A 55 -20.15 -6.28 8.31
CA PHE A 55 -19.22 -5.72 9.29
C PHE A 55 -19.45 -6.31 10.67
N LEU A 56 -20.72 -6.35 11.14
CA LEU A 56 -21.07 -6.95 12.44
C LEU A 56 -20.65 -8.42 12.52
N LYS A 57 -20.87 -9.20 11.46
CA LYS A 57 -20.41 -10.61 11.40
C LYS A 57 -18.90 -10.74 11.52
N ILE A 58 -18.13 -9.81 10.91
CA ILE A 58 -16.68 -9.80 11.02
C ILE A 58 -16.28 -9.49 12.47
N VAL A 59 -16.87 -8.49 13.10
CA VAL A 59 -16.63 -8.10 14.48
C VAL A 59 -16.95 -9.27 15.43
N ASP A 60 -18.09 -9.93 15.26
CA ASP A 60 -18.48 -11.11 16.06
C ASP A 60 -17.42 -12.24 15.94
N LYS A 61 -16.94 -12.50 14.72
CA LYS A 61 -15.89 -13.50 14.51
C LYS A 61 -14.56 -13.10 15.18
N ILE A 62 -14.19 -11.83 15.14
CA ILE A 62 -13.01 -11.32 15.85
C ILE A 62 -13.20 -11.50 17.37
N HIS A 63 -14.38 -11.20 17.91
CA HIS A 63 -14.69 -11.43 19.32
C HIS A 63 -14.70 -12.91 19.70
N GLY A 64 -15.13 -13.79 18.81
CA GLY A 64 -15.14 -15.24 19.01
C GLY A 64 -13.79 -15.93 18.87
N ALA A 65 -12.76 -15.26 18.38
CA ALA A 65 -11.42 -15.80 18.19
C ALA A 65 -10.50 -15.47 19.38
N ASP A 66 -9.53 -16.35 19.67
CA ASP A 66 -8.49 -16.12 20.68
C ASP A 66 -7.29 -15.36 20.09
N ALA A 67 -7.02 -15.56 18.81
CA ALA A 67 -5.99 -14.83 18.08
C ALA A 67 -6.45 -14.41 16.67
N ILE A 68 -5.89 -13.30 16.18
CA ILE A 68 -6.14 -12.77 14.84
C ILE A 68 -4.85 -12.74 14.05
N ILE A 69 -4.90 -13.22 12.80
CA ILE A 69 -3.78 -13.13 11.88
C ILE A 69 -4.19 -12.30 10.66
N TRP A 70 -3.60 -11.11 10.56
CA TRP A 70 -3.79 -10.23 9.42
C TRP A 70 -3.00 -10.73 8.22
N THR A 71 -3.69 -10.99 7.11
CA THR A 71 -3.08 -11.59 5.91
C THR A 71 -3.32 -10.71 4.71
N PHE A 72 -2.26 -10.15 4.13
CA PHE A 72 -2.38 -9.19 3.04
C PHE A 72 -1.11 -9.10 2.18
N GLY A 73 -1.26 -8.57 0.97
CA GLY A 73 -0.14 -8.06 0.19
C GLY A 73 0.12 -6.60 0.54
N ALA A 74 1.36 -6.17 0.51
CA ALA A 74 1.72 -4.76 0.65
C ALA A 74 1.11 -3.93 -0.49
N TRP A 75 0.37 -2.87 -0.15
CA TRP A 75 -0.35 -2.06 -1.11
C TRP A 75 -0.23 -0.57 -0.76
N CYS A 76 0.48 0.18 -1.62
CA CYS A 76 0.66 1.62 -1.40
C CYS A 76 1.09 1.95 0.04
N LEU A 77 2.14 1.30 0.54
CA LEU A 77 2.76 1.47 1.87
C LEU A 77 1.87 1.11 3.07
N PHE A 78 0.78 0.38 2.86
CA PHE A 78 -0.06 -0.18 3.93
C PHE A 78 -0.81 -1.43 3.47
N VAL A 79 -1.87 -1.81 4.19
CA VAL A 79 -2.80 -2.86 3.77
C VAL A 79 -3.62 -2.40 2.55
N PRO A 80 -4.17 -3.33 1.73
CA PRO A 80 -5.10 -2.96 0.66
C PRO A 80 -6.30 -2.18 1.18
N VAL A 81 -6.80 -1.23 0.39
CA VAL A 81 -7.85 -0.30 0.84
C VAL A 81 -9.14 -0.99 1.32
N LYS A 82 -9.51 -2.15 0.77
CA LYS A 82 -10.65 -2.92 1.27
C LYS A 82 -10.44 -3.44 2.70
N MET A 83 -9.21 -3.77 3.06
CA MET A 83 -8.87 -4.12 4.45
C MET A 83 -8.80 -2.87 5.33
N GLN A 84 -8.36 -1.74 4.75
CA GLN A 84 -8.40 -0.46 5.46
C GLN A 84 -9.84 -0.07 5.80
N TYR A 85 -10.85 -0.30 4.93
CA TYR A 85 -12.25 -0.03 5.27
C TYR A 85 -12.68 -0.75 6.55
N LEU A 86 -12.23 -1.99 6.76
CA LEU A 86 -12.49 -2.69 8.02
C LEU A 86 -11.83 -1.97 9.21
N LEU A 87 -10.55 -1.60 9.10
CA LEU A 87 -9.83 -0.91 10.15
C LEU A 87 -10.45 0.45 10.48
N ASP A 88 -10.81 1.22 9.45
CA ASP A 88 -11.43 2.53 9.60
C ASP A 88 -12.78 2.43 10.33
N LYS A 89 -13.59 1.41 10.01
CA LYS A 89 -14.84 1.14 10.72
C LYS A 89 -14.59 0.70 12.17
N LEU A 90 -13.65 -0.19 12.41
CA LEU A 90 -13.30 -0.63 13.77
C LEU A 90 -12.92 0.56 14.66
N PHE A 91 -12.12 1.51 14.16
CA PHE A 91 -11.77 2.72 14.89
C PHE A 91 -12.93 3.71 15.02
N THR A 92 -13.69 3.94 13.96
CA THR A 92 -14.85 4.84 14.00
C THR A 92 -15.90 4.36 14.99
N GLN A 93 -16.11 3.05 15.07
CA GLN A 93 -17.07 2.42 16.00
C GLN A 93 -16.49 2.20 17.42
N GLY A 94 -15.23 2.58 17.67
CA GLY A 94 -14.58 2.42 18.97
C GLY A 94 -14.35 0.96 19.36
N SER A 95 -14.20 0.06 18.39
CA SER A 95 -13.99 -1.37 18.65
C SER A 95 -12.65 -1.62 19.36
N LEU A 96 -12.67 -2.40 20.44
CA LEU A 96 -11.49 -2.79 21.19
C LEU A 96 -11.48 -4.30 21.46
N PHE A 97 -10.31 -4.93 21.32
CA PHE A 97 -10.12 -6.37 21.41
C PHE A 97 -9.10 -6.74 22.50
N ASN A 98 -9.27 -6.17 23.68
CA ASN A 98 -8.37 -6.38 24.82
C ASN A 98 -8.18 -7.85 25.16
N ARG A 99 -6.94 -8.21 25.57
CA ARG A 99 -6.48 -9.56 25.91
C ARG A 99 -6.45 -10.58 24.78
N LYS A 100 -6.72 -10.18 23.53
CA LYS A 100 -6.49 -11.03 22.35
C LYS A 100 -5.09 -10.77 21.81
N ILE A 101 -4.55 -11.76 21.16
CA ILE A 101 -3.24 -11.64 20.49
C ILE A 101 -3.41 -11.55 18.98
N SER A 102 -2.45 -10.94 18.33
CA SER A 102 -2.45 -10.82 16.88
C SER A 102 -1.06 -11.00 16.30
N ALA A 103 -1.04 -11.34 15.01
CA ALA A 103 0.17 -11.43 14.19
C ALA A 103 -0.16 -10.95 12.77
N ALA A 104 0.86 -10.75 11.94
CA ALA A 104 0.65 -10.41 10.54
C ALA A 104 1.47 -11.31 9.61
N ILE A 105 0.86 -11.63 8.46
CA ILE A 105 1.52 -12.29 7.33
C ILE A 105 1.37 -11.39 6.12
N MET A 106 2.47 -10.82 5.67
CA MET A 106 2.52 -9.92 4.54
C MET A 106 3.32 -10.54 3.40
N THR A 107 2.91 -10.26 2.17
CA THR A 107 3.75 -10.49 1.00
C THR A 107 4.06 -9.18 0.32
N SER A 108 5.32 -8.97 -0.07
CA SER A 108 5.78 -7.73 -0.68
C SER A 108 6.87 -8.01 -1.71
N ARG A 109 7.11 -7.00 -2.56
CA ARG A 109 8.31 -6.84 -3.38
C ARG A 109 8.88 -5.43 -3.25
N HIS A 110 8.53 -4.73 -2.19
CA HIS A 110 8.91 -3.35 -1.96
C HIS A 110 9.97 -3.24 -0.86
N ILE A 111 10.79 -2.22 -0.96
CA ILE A 111 11.89 -1.94 -0.02
C ILE A 111 11.43 -1.25 1.28
N TYR A 112 10.12 -1.12 1.51
CA TYR A 112 9.55 -0.43 2.67
C TYR A 112 8.72 -1.36 3.57
N ASP A 113 9.06 -2.64 3.60
CA ASP A 113 8.34 -3.66 4.37
C ASP A 113 8.27 -3.32 5.86
N ASP A 114 9.41 -2.90 6.44
CA ASP A 114 9.48 -2.51 7.86
C ASP A 114 8.57 -1.31 8.17
N LEU A 115 8.44 -0.36 7.24
CA LEU A 115 7.54 0.77 7.39
C LEU A 115 6.08 0.31 7.43
N ILE A 116 5.72 -0.65 6.59
CA ILE A 116 4.37 -1.20 6.53
C ILE A 116 4.06 -2.00 7.81
N LEU A 117 4.95 -2.92 8.18
CA LEU A 117 4.75 -3.82 9.33
C LEU A 117 4.76 -3.06 10.65
N SER A 118 5.60 -2.03 10.81
CA SER A 118 5.57 -1.18 12.00
C SER A 118 4.22 -0.46 12.15
N ARG A 119 3.61 -0.03 11.04
CA ARG A 119 2.27 0.57 11.08
C ARG A 119 1.19 -0.44 11.39
N VAL A 120 1.27 -1.65 10.84
CA VAL A 120 0.35 -2.75 11.17
C VAL A 120 0.46 -3.11 12.65
N HIS A 121 1.67 -3.22 13.19
CA HIS A 121 1.90 -3.43 14.62
C HIS A 121 1.24 -2.31 15.44
N PHE A 122 1.51 -1.04 15.11
CA PHE A 122 0.89 0.10 15.77
C PHE A 122 -0.65 0.01 15.77
N VAL A 123 -1.27 -0.22 14.62
CA VAL A 123 -2.72 -0.32 14.47
C VAL A 123 -3.30 -1.45 15.33
N ASN A 124 -2.64 -2.62 15.36
CA ASN A 124 -3.06 -3.73 16.20
C ASN A 124 -3.09 -3.36 17.69
N GLU A 125 -2.04 -2.71 18.17
CA GLU A 125 -1.98 -2.28 19.56
C GLU A 125 -3.02 -1.19 19.88
N GLN A 126 -3.34 -0.29 18.94
CA GLN A 126 -4.40 0.70 19.12
C GLN A 126 -5.79 0.03 19.21
N LEU A 127 -6.02 -1.08 18.51
CA LEU A 127 -7.22 -1.91 18.62
C LEU A 127 -7.23 -2.78 19.89
N GLY A 128 -6.20 -2.72 20.73
CA GLY A 128 -6.11 -3.46 22.00
C GLY A 128 -5.51 -4.86 21.89
N PHE A 129 -5.04 -5.29 20.72
CA PHE A 129 -4.35 -6.56 20.58
C PHE A 129 -2.93 -6.53 21.19
N GLY A 130 -2.50 -7.65 21.76
CA GLY A 130 -1.08 -7.91 21.97
C GLY A 130 -0.46 -8.45 20.68
N TYR A 131 0.46 -7.71 20.10
CA TYR A 131 1.07 -8.08 18.81
C TYR A 131 2.28 -9.01 19.02
N VAL A 132 2.18 -10.25 18.52
CA VAL A 132 3.23 -11.27 18.71
C VAL A 132 4.38 -11.06 17.73
N GLY A 133 4.09 -10.67 16.49
CA GLY A 133 5.08 -10.46 15.45
C GLY A 133 4.51 -10.61 14.04
N ASP A 134 5.40 -10.67 13.08
CA ASP A 134 5.03 -10.72 11.67
C ASP A 134 6.01 -11.53 10.81
N VAL A 135 5.54 -11.84 9.60
CA VAL A 135 6.34 -12.40 8.51
C VAL A 135 6.11 -11.55 7.26
N SER A 136 7.20 -11.03 6.68
CA SER A 136 7.21 -10.52 5.32
C SER A 136 7.82 -11.56 4.39
N ALA A 137 7.04 -12.00 3.41
CA ALA A 137 7.51 -12.95 2.42
C ALA A 137 7.56 -12.30 1.04
N VAL A 138 8.56 -12.66 0.25
CA VAL A 138 8.68 -12.17 -1.13
C VAL A 138 7.64 -12.87 -2.01
N GLY A 139 6.57 -12.14 -2.34
CA GLY A 139 5.49 -12.66 -3.17
C GLY A 139 5.80 -12.55 -4.66
N ASN A 140 5.51 -13.61 -5.42
CA ASN A 140 5.48 -13.50 -6.87
C ASN A 140 4.04 -13.22 -7.34
N PRO A 141 3.69 -11.96 -7.68
CA PRO A 141 2.32 -11.59 -8.02
C PRO A 141 1.84 -12.25 -9.32
N LEU A 142 2.76 -12.66 -10.20
CA LEU A 142 2.43 -13.26 -11.48
C LEU A 142 1.91 -14.70 -11.33
N PHE A 143 2.43 -15.43 -10.36
CA PHE A 143 2.16 -16.86 -10.21
C PHE A 143 1.40 -17.20 -8.92
N GLY A 144 1.15 -16.23 -8.04
CA GLY A 144 0.40 -16.43 -6.80
C GLY A 144 1.10 -17.30 -5.77
N TYR A 145 2.44 -17.47 -5.87
CA TYR A 145 3.24 -18.17 -4.87
C TYR A 145 4.29 -17.23 -4.26
N VAL A 146 4.83 -17.65 -3.15
CA VAL A 146 5.97 -17.02 -2.49
C VAL A 146 7.24 -17.66 -3.07
N ASP A 147 8.27 -16.83 -3.31
CA ASP A 147 9.60 -17.37 -3.57
C ASP A 147 10.04 -18.06 -2.27
N GLU A 148 9.99 -19.40 -2.29
CA GLU A 148 10.27 -20.24 -1.12
C GLU A 148 11.76 -20.21 -0.84
N GLU A 149 12.18 -19.23 -0.08
CA GLU A 149 13.49 -19.26 0.55
C GLU A 149 13.36 -20.00 1.88
N GLU A 150 14.39 -20.76 2.23
CA GLU A 150 14.53 -21.43 3.53
C GLU A 150 14.28 -20.47 4.70
N THR A 151 14.62 -19.19 4.51
CA THR A 151 14.37 -18.10 5.45
C THR A 151 12.89 -17.80 5.67
N THR A 152 12.04 -17.89 4.63
CA THR A 152 10.58 -17.68 4.77
C THR A 152 9.94 -18.82 5.56
N GLU A 153 10.34 -20.07 5.31
CA GLU A 153 9.89 -21.21 6.10
C GLU A 153 10.31 -21.07 7.56
N GLY A 154 11.57 -20.74 7.83
CA GLY A 154 12.10 -20.51 9.16
C GLY A 154 11.33 -19.43 9.90
N SER A 155 11.02 -18.32 9.25
CA SER A 155 10.24 -17.20 9.80
C SER A 155 8.80 -17.62 10.12
N CYS A 156 8.14 -18.37 9.25
CA CYS A 156 6.80 -18.90 9.49
C CYS A 156 6.78 -19.84 10.70
N ARG A 157 7.73 -20.77 10.80
CA ARG A 157 7.84 -21.68 11.96
C ARG A 157 8.12 -20.95 13.26
N ALA A 158 9.00 -19.95 13.22
CA ALA A 158 9.35 -19.16 14.40
C ALA A 158 8.14 -18.37 14.91
N LEU A 159 7.43 -17.66 14.02
CA LEU A 159 6.23 -16.89 14.39
C LEU A 159 5.10 -17.81 14.89
N ALA A 160 4.86 -18.95 14.24
CA ALA A 160 3.86 -19.91 14.69
C ALA A 160 4.20 -20.47 16.08
N GLY A 161 5.47 -20.81 16.32
CA GLY A 161 5.93 -21.23 17.63
C GLY A 161 5.76 -20.16 18.73
N GLN A 162 5.98 -18.89 18.41
CA GLN A 162 5.71 -17.76 19.33
C GLN A 162 4.22 -17.62 19.63
N LEU A 163 3.38 -17.69 18.58
CA LEU A 163 1.92 -17.59 18.71
C LEU A 163 1.36 -18.75 19.56
N ASN A 164 1.75 -19.99 19.24
CA ASN A 164 1.34 -21.19 20.00
C ASN A 164 1.72 -21.07 21.48
N ARG A 165 2.94 -20.60 21.79
CA ARG A 165 3.37 -20.39 23.18
C ARG A 165 2.57 -19.28 23.86
N ALA A 166 2.33 -18.16 23.19
CA ALA A 166 1.55 -17.05 23.73
C ALA A 166 0.11 -17.51 24.05
N LEU A 167 -0.54 -18.20 23.10
CA LEU A 167 -1.87 -18.79 23.30
C LEU A 167 -1.88 -19.77 24.48
N LYS A 168 -0.92 -20.69 24.53
CA LYS A 168 -0.85 -21.74 25.55
C LYS A 168 -0.62 -21.19 26.95
N SER A 169 0.21 -20.19 27.08
CA SER A 169 0.53 -19.56 28.37
C SER A 169 -0.45 -18.47 28.80
N GLY A 170 -1.30 -17.97 27.89
CA GLY A 170 -2.10 -16.77 28.11
C GLY A 170 -1.28 -15.47 28.14
N TYR A 171 -0.03 -15.52 27.65
CA TYR A 171 0.84 -14.36 27.60
C TYR A 171 0.38 -13.37 26.52
N VAL A 172 0.23 -12.12 26.90
CA VAL A 172 -0.05 -11.01 26.00
C VAL A 172 1.19 -10.13 25.91
N PRO A 173 1.79 -9.92 24.72
CA PRO A 173 2.95 -9.06 24.57
C PRO A 173 2.72 -7.64 25.09
N ALA A 174 3.75 -7.07 25.70
CA ALA A 174 3.73 -5.67 26.12
C ALA A 174 3.65 -4.74 24.89
N ARG A 175 2.98 -3.61 25.05
CA ARG A 175 2.85 -2.60 23.99
C ARG A 175 4.21 -1.99 23.67
N ARG A 176 4.45 -1.79 22.39
CA ARG A 176 5.58 -1.02 21.86
C ARG A 176 5.24 0.46 21.67
N TYR A 177 3.99 0.74 21.32
CA TYR A 177 3.55 2.09 20.97
C TYR A 177 2.67 2.69 22.07
N THR A 178 2.85 3.98 22.31
CA THR A 178 1.97 4.75 23.20
C THR A 178 0.56 4.79 22.63
N PRO A 179 -0.47 4.60 23.46
CA PRO A 179 -1.85 4.79 23.03
C PRO A 179 -2.09 6.22 22.54
N VAL A 180 -2.83 6.34 21.45
CA VAL A 180 -3.33 7.62 20.97
C VAL A 180 -4.85 7.64 21.03
N GLU A 181 -5.44 8.82 21.02
CA GLU A 181 -6.89 8.95 21.00
C GLU A 181 -7.43 8.32 19.70
N HIS A 182 -8.44 7.46 19.84
CA HIS A 182 -9.03 6.72 18.71
C HIS A 182 -9.54 7.63 17.59
N LYS A 183 -9.98 8.84 17.93
CA LYS A 183 -10.44 9.81 16.93
C LYS A 183 -9.39 10.07 15.83
N TYR A 184 -8.09 10.10 16.17
CA TYR A 184 -7.01 10.32 15.21
C TYR A 184 -6.76 9.14 14.25
N LEU A 185 -7.33 7.98 14.55
CA LEU A 185 -7.23 6.78 13.71
C LEU A 185 -8.40 6.65 12.75
N SER A 186 -9.49 7.38 12.98
CA SER A 186 -10.70 7.32 12.16
C SER A 186 -10.72 8.40 11.08
N PRO A 187 -10.99 8.03 9.81
CA PRO A 187 -11.17 9.02 8.75
C PRO A 187 -12.48 9.82 8.89
N ALA A 188 -13.35 9.47 9.84
CA ALA A 188 -14.51 10.28 10.19
C ALA A 188 -14.13 11.54 10.99
N TYR A 189 -12.99 11.52 11.69
CA TYR A 189 -12.46 12.71 12.34
C TYR A 189 -11.81 13.65 11.31
N ARG A 190 -12.15 14.90 11.37
CA ARG A 190 -11.57 15.95 10.55
C ARG A 190 -10.76 16.89 11.42
N GLY A 191 -9.64 17.38 10.90
CA GLY A 191 -8.88 18.44 11.54
C GLY A 191 -9.70 19.74 11.56
N GLN A 192 -9.32 20.63 12.46
CA GLN A 192 -9.92 21.97 12.46
C GLN A 192 -9.30 22.83 11.37
N GLY A 193 -10.11 23.68 10.75
CA GLY A 193 -9.62 24.71 9.85
C GLY A 193 -8.80 25.76 10.61
N PHE A 194 -7.93 26.43 9.91
CA PHE A 194 -7.11 27.53 10.43
C PHE A 194 -7.33 28.80 9.59
N PRO A 195 -7.08 29.99 10.16
CA PRO A 195 -7.22 31.25 9.43
C PRO A 195 -6.27 31.35 8.24
N VAL A 196 -6.79 31.77 7.10
CA VAL A 196 -6.00 32.03 5.89
C VAL A 196 -5.93 33.54 5.68
N ASP A 197 -4.90 34.12 6.22
CA ASP A 197 -4.72 35.59 6.27
C ASP A 197 -3.80 36.07 5.13
N GLY A 198 -3.87 37.39 4.86
CA GLY A 198 -3.01 38.07 3.90
C GLY A 198 -3.65 38.25 2.51
N LEU A 199 -2.99 39.08 1.70
CA LEU A 199 -3.45 39.37 0.36
C LEU A 199 -3.22 38.23 -0.60
N PRO A 200 -4.15 37.94 -1.53
CA PRO A 200 -3.93 36.95 -2.59
C PRO A 200 -2.74 37.35 -3.47
N ALA A 201 -1.95 36.36 -3.85
CA ALA A 201 -0.90 36.58 -4.84
C ALA A 201 -1.52 36.90 -6.20
N PRO A 202 -0.96 37.86 -6.95
CA PRO A 202 -1.40 38.13 -8.31
C PRO A 202 -1.13 36.91 -9.22
N LYS A 203 -2.11 36.51 -10.02
CA LYS A 203 -2.02 35.36 -10.92
C LYS A 203 -1.21 35.68 -12.18
N THR A 204 0.11 35.78 -12.01
CA THR A 204 1.08 36.15 -13.07
C THR A 204 1.77 34.96 -13.68
N GLY A 205 1.67 33.77 -13.07
CA GLY A 205 2.29 32.54 -13.55
C GLY A 205 1.50 31.90 -14.70
N ASN A 206 2.17 31.04 -15.46
CA ASN A 206 1.60 30.32 -16.62
C ASN A 206 1.52 28.80 -16.38
N LYS A 207 1.67 28.36 -15.16
CA LYS A 207 1.64 26.95 -14.76
C LYS A 207 0.28 26.59 -14.16
N THR A 208 0.02 25.27 -14.11
CA THR A 208 -1.19 24.75 -13.47
C THR A 208 -0.79 23.81 -12.34
N ILE A 209 -1.34 24.02 -11.15
CA ILE A 209 -1.18 23.18 -9.97
C ILE A 209 -2.49 22.46 -9.73
N LEU A 210 -2.46 21.13 -9.56
CA LEU A 210 -3.60 20.33 -9.18
C LEU A 210 -3.50 19.93 -7.71
N VAL A 211 -4.44 20.38 -6.90
CA VAL A 211 -4.63 19.97 -5.52
C VAL A 211 -5.59 18.78 -5.52
N VAL A 212 -5.15 17.64 -5.02
CA VAL A 212 -5.95 16.42 -4.93
C VAL A 212 -6.25 16.13 -3.47
N THR A 213 -7.52 16.09 -3.12
CA THR A 213 -8.01 15.72 -1.78
C THR A 213 -8.94 14.52 -1.86
N GLY A 214 -8.98 13.70 -0.81
CA GLY A 214 -9.89 12.56 -0.74
C GLY A 214 -11.32 13.02 -0.45
N ASN A 215 -11.49 13.77 0.61
CA ASN A 215 -12.79 14.27 1.08
C ASN A 215 -13.20 15.55 0.37
N ARG A 216 -14.52 15.83 0.40
CA ARG A 216 -15.04 17.16 0.02
C ARG A 216 -14.52 18.22 0.97
N LEU A 217 -14.12 19.37 0.43
CA LEU A 217 -13.65 20.50 1.23
C LEU A 217 -14.77 21.08 2.12
N SER A 218 -16.01 21.00 1.67
CA SER A 218 -17.18 21.38 2.48
C SER A 218 -17.38 20.54 3.74
N GLU A 219 -16.83 19.33 3.76
CA GLU A 219 -16.92 18.36 4.86
C GLU A 219 -15.61 18.24 5.67
N ASP A 220 -14.53 18.91 5.22
CA ASP A 220 -13.19 18.78 5.80
C ASP A 220 -12.54 20.18 5.98
N PRO A 221 -12.81 20.84 7.11
CA PRO A 221 -12.34 22.22 7.36
C PRO A 221 -10.82 22.39 7.28
N ALA A 222 -10.05 21.39 7.73
CA ALA A 222 -8.59 21.44 7.68
C ALA A 222 -8.09 21.43 6.23
N ASN A 223 -8.59 20.49 5.42
CA ASN A 223 -8.23 20.41 4.00
C ASN A 223 -8.73 21.64 3.24
N ALA A 224 -9.89 22.21 3.62
CA ALA A 224 -10.40 23.45 3.04
C ALA A 224 -9.45 24.63 3.26
N SER A 225 -8.96 24.82 4.50
CA SER A 225 -7.99 25.89 4.80
C SER A 225 -6.66 25.69 4.04
N VAL A 226 -6.20 24.44 3.89
CA VAL A 226 -5.00 24.13 3.08
C VAL A 226 -5.24 24.48 1.61
N ALA A 227 -6.35 24.04 1.03
CA ALA A 227 -6.69 24.32 -0.36
C ALA A 227 -6.86 25.83 -0.62
N GLU A 228 -7.53 26.54 0.28
CA GLU A 228 -7.66 28.00 0.21
C GLU A 228 -6.30 28.69 0.28
N SER A 229 -5.40 28.25 1.15
CA SER A 229 -4.04 28.79 1.23
C SER A 229 -3.29 28.64 -0.10
N ILE A 230 -3.38 27.47 -0.73
CA ILE A 230 -2.73 27.22 -2.02
C ILE A 230 -3.35 28.11 -3.11
N LEU A 231 -4.67 28.20 -3.15
CA LEU A 231 -5.39 29.10 -4.07
C LEU A 231 -4.98 30.55 -3.90
N ARG A 232 -4.82 31.00 -2.65
CA ARG A 232 -4.53 32.39 -2.28
C ARG A 232 -3.08 32.79 -2.55
N TYR A 233 -2.13 31.94 -2.19
CA TYR A 233 -0.71 32.31 -2.20
C TYR A 233 0.03 31.94 -3.48
N SER A 234 -0.44 30.99 -4.28
CA SER A 234 0.20 30.68 -5.56
C SER A 234 -0.05 31.77 -6.60
N LYS A 235 1.00 32.13 -7.34
CA LYS A 235 0.90 32.98 -8.53
C LYS A 235 0.39 32.23 -9.77
N ASN A 236 0.34 30.92 -9.72
CA ASN A 236 -0.10 30.07 -10.81
C ASN A 236 -1.61 29.74 -10.73
N SER A 237 -2.14 29.11 -11.78
CA SER A 237 -3.49 28.57 -11.77
C SER A 237 -3.55 27.38 -10.84
N VAL A 238 -4.58 27.29 -9.99
CA VAL A 238 -4.80 26.17 -9.08
C VAL A 238 -6.15 25.56 -9.35
N GLU A 239 -6.17 24.25 -9.55
CA GLU A 239 -7.36 23.44 -9.69
C GLU A 239 -7.48 22.51 -8.48
N ILE A 240 -8.71 22.26 -8.04
CA ILE A 240 -9.00 21.37 -6.93
C ILE A 240 -9.74 20.15 -7.47
N LEU A 241 -9.31 18.95 -7.05
CA LEU A 241 -9.92 17.69 -7.34
C LEU A 241 -10.32 17.01 -6.02
N GLU A 242 -11.61 16.92 -5.77
CA GLU A 242 -12.22 16.26 -4.63
C GLU A 242 -12.61 14.84 -5.02
N LEU A 243 -11.81 13.84 -4.66
CA LEU A 243 -11.99 12.45 -5.12
C LEU A 243 -13.30 11.81 -4.67
N GLN A 244 -13.90 12.29 -3.58
CA GLN A 244 -15.21 11.85 -3.11
C GLN A 244 -16.33 12.12 -4.11
N ASP A 245 -16.17 13.13 -4.99
CA ASP A 245 -17.13 13.47 -6.04
C ASP A 245 -16.96 12.63 -7.30
N HIS A 246 -15.96 11.77 -7.33
CA HIS A 246 -15.60 10.96 -8.48
C HIS A 246 -15.78 9.46 -8.20
N ASN A 247 -16.25 8.76 -9.24
CA ASN A 247 -16.34 7.30 -9.17
C ASN A 247 -14.95 6.68 -9.43
N VAL A 248 -14.16 6.54 -8.36
CA VAL A 248 -12.85 5.87 -8.39
C VAL A 248 -12.85 4.71 -7.41
N GLY A 249 -13.12 3.52 -7.92
CA GLY A 249 -13.10 2.30 -7.12
C GLY A 249 -11.69 1.83 -6.74
N PRO A 250 -11.57 0.96 -5.73
CA PRO A 250 -10.30 0.41 -5.27
C PRO A 250 -9.62 -0.47 -6.31
N CYS A 251 -8.29 -0.63 -6.19
CA CYS A 251 -7.54 -1.55 -7.04
C CYS A 251 -7.94 -3.01 -6.76
N ILE A 252 -8.12 -3.81 -7.82
CA ILE A 252 -8.44 -5.24 -7.73
C ILE A 252 -7.22 -6.15 -7.83
N GLY A 253 -6.02 -5.60 -7.91
CA GLY A 253 -4.77 -6.38 -7.95
C GLY A 253 -4.58 -7.26 -9.18
N CYS A 254 -5.15 -6.92 -10.33
CA CYS A 254 -5.10 -7.74 -11.53
C CYS A 254 -3.81 -7.63 -12.34
N TYR A 255 -2.98 -6.61 -12.09
CA TYR A 255 -1.73 -6.28 -12.79
C TYR A 255 -1.85 -6.07 -14.32
N LEU A 256 -3.07 -5.94 -14.86
CA LEU A 256 -3.26 -5.77 -16.30
C LEU A 256 -2.74 -4.42 -16.82
N CYS A 257 -2.60 -3.43 -15.95
CA CYS A 257 -1.93 -2.18 -16.28
C CYS A 257 -0.43 -2.34 -16.57
N ASP A 258 0.21 -3.43 -16.09
CA ASP A 258 1.63 -3.72 -16.34
C ASP A 258 1.80 -4.71 -17.50
N PHE A 259 0.84 -5.65 -17.66
CA PHE A 259 0.90 -6.71 -18.68
C PHE A 259 0.48 -6.22 -20.07
N ARG A 260 -0.52 -5.34 -20.15
CA ARG A 260 -1.02 -4.83 -21.43
C ARG A 260 -0.13 -3.70 -21.93
N GLU A 261 0.16 -3.73 -23.21
CA GLU A 261 1.01 -2.73 -23.88
C GLU A 261 0.53 -1.30 -23.68
N ALA A 262 -0.79 -1.08 -23.71
CA ALA A 262 -1.38 0.25 -23.51
C ALA A 262 -1.23 0.78 -22.06
N GLY A 263 -0.90 -0.06 -21.07
CA GLY A 263 -0.69 0.37 -19.68
C GLY A 263 -1.92 0.97 -18.99
N LEU A 264 -3.13 0.69 -19.48
CA LEU A 264 -4.38 1.25 -18.98
C LEU A 264 -5.03 0.33 -17.93
N CYS A 265 -5.75 0.93 -16.99
CA CYS A 265 -6.55 0.19 -16.04
C CYS A 265 -7.76 -0.48 -16.71
N VAL A 266 -8.13 -1.67 -16.21
CA VAL A 266 -9.28 -2.43 -16.74
C VAL A 266 -10.61 -1.98 -16.17
N ILE A 267 -10.59 -1.36 -14.99
CA ILE A 267 -11.80 -0.85 -14.35
C ILE A 267 -12.28 0.38 -15.12
N LYS A 268 -13.54 0.35 -15.51
CA LYS A 268 -14.17 1.39 -16.31
C LYS A 268 -14.88 2.40 -15.40
N ASP A 269 -14.08 3.29 -14.83
CA ASP A 269 -14.51 4.38 -13.98
C ASP A 269 -13.72 5.66 -14.31
N GLU A 270 -13.81 6.69 -13.49
CA GLU A 270 -13.18 7.99 -13.77
C GLU A 270 -11.65 8.02 -13.55
N TYR A 271 -11.05 6.96 -13.02
CA TYR A 271 -9.60 6.92 -12.72
C TYR A 271 -8.73 7.31 -13.92
N GLU A 272 -8.99 6.76 -15.11
CA GLU A 272 -8.16 7.05 -16.28
C GLU A 272 -8.31 8.51 -16.78
N VAL A 273 -9.44 9.15 -16.51
CA VAL A 273 -9.64 10.58 -16.77
C VAL A 273 -8.78 11.41 -15.83
N ILE A 274 -8.85 11.13 -14.54
CA ILE A 274 -8.06 11.80 -13.50
C ILE A 274 -6.56 11.57 -13.72
N LYS A 275 -6.17 10.35 -14.04
CA LYS A 275 -4.77 10.02 -14.37
C LYS A 275 -4.24 10.87 -15.53
N ARG A 276 -5.02 11.06 -16.59
CA ARG A 276 -4.64 11.96 -17.69
C ARG A 276 -4.48 13.40 -17.19
N ARG A 277 -5.34 13.85 -16.29
CA ARG A 277 -5.22 15.19 -15.71
C ARG A 277 -3.90 15.40 -14.97
N LEU A 278 -3.43 14.40 -14.20
CA LEU A 278 -2.10 14.46 -13.57
C LEU A 278 -0.96 14.71 -14.57
N HIS A 279 -1.06 14.19 -15.79
CA HIS A 279 -0.04 14.39 -16.82
C HIS A 279 -0.12 15.79 -17.46
N GLN A 280 -1.28 16.45 -17.43
CA GLN A 280 -1.50 17.75 -18.07
C GLN A 280 -1.08 18.94 -17.21
N VAL A 281 -1.05 18.80 -15.89
CA VAL A 281 -0.66 19.86 -14.95
C VAL A 281 0.85 19.89 -14.73
N ASP A 282 1.37 21.01 -14.23
CA ASP A 282 2.81 21.19 -13.93
C ASP A 282 3.15 20.82 -12.48
N GLY A 283 2.27 21.14 -11.53
CA GLY A 283 2.40 20.88 -10.11
C GLY A 283 1.30 19.96 -9.58
N ILE A 284 1.61 19.16 -8.54
CA ILE A 284 0.65 18.26 -7.89
C ILE A 284 0.79 18.40 -6.38
N VAL A 285 -0.31 18.61 -5.69
CA VAL A 285 -0.34 18.63 -4.21
C VAL A 285 -1.34 17.59 -3.73
N TYR A 286 -0.90 16.69 -2.83
CA TYR A 286 -1.82 15.79 -2.13
C TYR A 286 -2.13 16.35 -0.75
N VAL A 287 -3.42 16.53 -0.46
CA VAL A 287 -3.92 16.93 0.85
C VAL A 287 -4.79 15.81 1.38
N GLY A 288 -4.33 15.15 2.43
CA GLY A 288 -4.97 13.94 2.93
C GLY A 288 -5.31 13.99 4.41
N THR A 289 -6.55 13.66 4.75
CA THR A 289 -6.97 13.43 6.13
C THR A 289 -6.40 12.09 6.59
N CYS A 290 -5.79 12.06 7.77
CA CYS A 290 -5.28 10.82 8.34
C CYS A 290 -6.40 9.82 8.63
N ALA A 291 -6.08 8.56 8.42
CA ALA A 291 -6.92 7.42 8.74
C ALA A 291 -6.08 6.34 9.45
N SER A 292 -6.68 5.21 9.78
CA SER A 292 -6.06 4.10 10.51
C SER A 292 -4.67 3.71 9.97
N GLY A 293 -4.50 3.75 8.67
CA GLY A 293 -3.28 3.30 8.02
C GLY A 293 -2.44 4.40 7.40
N MET A 294 -3.06 5.33 6.72
CA MET A 294 -2.37 6.31 5.92
C MET A 294 -3.22 7.57 5.73
N VAL A 295 -4.11 7.55 4.75
CA VAL A 295 -5.02 8.65 4.41
C VAL A 295 -6.44 8.11 4.28
N ASP A 296 -7.39 9.03 4.17
CA ASP A 296 -8.78 8.71 3.93
C ASP A 296 -8.99 7.72 2.76
N PRO A 297 -10.09 6.95 2.77
CA PRO A 297 -10.29 5.86 1.82
C PRO A 297 -10.40 6.30 0.35
N HIS A 298 -10.86 7.52 0.05
CA HIS A 298 -10.99 8.01 -1.33
C HIS A 298 -9.61 8.27 -1.93
N LEU A 299 -8.76 9.03 -1.21
CA LEU A 299 -7.37 9.27 -1.63
C LEU A 299 -6.58 7.96 -1.68
N LYS A 300 -6.77 7.06 -0.70
CA LYS A 300 -6.11 5.74 -0.69
C LYS A 300 -6.50 4.90 -1.91
N SER A 301 -7.79 4.84 -2.27
CA SER A 301 -8.27 4.13 -3.45
C SER A 301 -7.63 4.65 -4.73
N PHE A 302 -7.56 5.96 -4.88
CA PHE A 302 -6.90 6.61 -6.02
C PHE A 302 -5.40 6.28 -6.08
N LEU A 303 -4.69 6.42 -4.96
CA LEU A 303 -3.26 6.12 -4.88
C LEU A 303 -2.95 4.66 -5.20
N GLU A 304 -3.76 3.70 -4.76
CA GLU A 304 -3.60 2.28 -5.13
C GLU A 304 -3.75 2.04 -6.64
N ARG A 305 -4.62 2.81 -7.30
CA ARG A 305 -4.83 2.74 -8.75
C ARG A 305 -3.65 3.32 -9.53
N CYS A 306 -2.83 4.19 -8.90
CA CYS A 306 -1.61 4.73 -9.49
C CYS A 306 -0.47 3.69 -9.64
N TRP A 307 -0.72 2.41 -9.37
CA TRP A 307 0.24 1.32 -9.48
C TRP A 307 1.08 1.38 -10.77
N GLY A 308 0.43 1.51 -11.92
CA GLY A 308 1.14 1.62 -13.20
C GLY A 308 2.02 2.87 -13.33
N ILE A 309 1.71 3.97 -12.60
CA ILE A 309 2.55 5.16 -12.56
C ILE A 309 3.78 4.92 -11.67
N TYR A 310 3.65 4.14 -10.59
CA TYR A 310 4.79 3.80 -9.72
C TYR A 310 5.82 2.92 -10.45
N HIS A 311 5.36 1.99 -11.27
CA HIS A 311 6.21 1.16 -12.10
C HIS A 311 6.85 1.94 -13.26
N ARG A 312 6.15 2.94 -13.76
CA ARG A 312 6.53 3.83 -14.86
C ARG A 312 6.48 5.27 -14.37
N PRO A 313 7.53 5.81 -13.74
CA PRO A 313 7.52 7.16 -13.15
C PRO A 313 7.33 8.25 -14.21
N SER A 314 6.09 8.31 -14.74
CA SER A 314 5.72 9.13 -15.92
C SER A 314 5.41 10.59 -15.57
N LEU A 315 5.38 10.94 -14.28
CA LEU A 315 5.20 12.33 -13.83
C LEU A 315 6.56 13.03 -13.58
N LYS A 316 7.63 12.49 -14.14
CA LYS A 316 8.97 13.07 -14.03
C LYS A 316 9.02 14.48 -14.59
N GLY A 317 9.64 15.38 -13.85
CA GLY A 317 9.74 16.80 -14.20
C GLY A 317 8.64 17.68 -13.57
N LYS A 318 7.67 17.08 -12.88
CA LYS A 318 6.68 17.81 -12.06
C LYS A 318 7.18 17.98 -10.63
N TYR A 319 6.63 18.98 -9.95
CA TYR A 319 6.92 19.29 -8.56
C TYR A 319 5.65 19.26 -7.73
N GLY A 320 5.78 19.11 -6.45
CA GLY A 320 4.65 19.15 -5.55
C GLY A 320 5.07 19.06 -4.10
N PHE A 321 4.09 19.03 -3.23
CA PHE A 321 4.26 18.77 -1.81
C PHE A 321 3.04 17.99 -1.30
N VAL A 322 3.13 17.52 -0.08
CA VAL A 322 2.05 16.79 0.56
C VAL A 322 1.71 17.40 1.90
N VAL A 323 0.44 17.36 2.27
CA VAL A 323 -0.06 17.82 3.57
C VAL A 323 -0.90 16.71 4.18
N ALA A 324 -0.62 16.37 5.42
CA ALA A 324 -1.45 15.48 6.23
C ALA A 324 -2.17 16.28 7.32
N THR A 325 -3.45 16.03 7.49
CA THR A 325 -4.35 16.74 8.43
C THR A 325 -5.15 15.75 9.27
N GLY A 326 -5.77 16.21 10.35
CA GLY A 326 -6.75 15.44 11.11
C GLY A 326 -6.23 14.28 11.94
N GLY A 327 -4.96 13.95 11.85
CA GLY A 327 -4.38 12.78 12.52
C GLY A 327 -3.62 13.06 13.80
N GLY A 328 -3.50 14.32 14.20
CA GLY A 328 -2.69 14.68 15.35
C GLY A 328 -1.29 14.07 15.28
N PRO A 329 -0.86 13.27 16.27
CA PRO A 329 0.49 12.69 16.28
C PRO A 329 0.78 11.72 15.11
N LEU A 330 -0.22 11.31 14.34
CA LEU A 330 -0.07 10.38 13.23
C LEU A 330 0.23 11.05 11.89
N GLU A 331 0.07 12.36 11.81
CA GLU A 331 0.26 13.11 10.56
C GLU A 331 1.68 12.99 10.01
N ALA A 332 2.68 12.95 10.88
CA ALA A 332 4.08 12.83 10.46
C ALA A 332 4.35 11.52 9.69
N ASP A 333 3.83 10.39 10.16
CA ASP A 333 3.96 9.11 9.46
C ASP A 333 3.15 9.11 8.16
N THR A 334 1.95 9.71 8.17
CA THR A 334 1.09 9.83 6.99
C THR A 334 1.72 10.71 5.91
N SER A 335 2.24 11.89 6.28
CA SER A 335 2.90 12.80 5.34
C SER A 335 4.16 12.16 4.72
N LEU A 336 4.95 11.41 5.51
CA LEU A 336 6.09 10.65 5.00
C LEU A 336 5.66 9.61 3.95
N ARG A 337 4.59 8.87 4.19
CA ARG A 337 4.06 7.88 3.24
C ARG A 337 3.58 8.54 1.95
N LEU A 338 2.84 9.63 2.06
CA LEU A 338 2.41 10.42 0.90
C LEU A 338 3.62 10.96 0.10
N GLN A 339 4.66 11.43 0.78
CA GLN A 339 5.91 11.86 0.15
C GLN A 339 6.58 10.73 -0.64
N ILE A 340 6.67 9.53 -0.06
CA ILE A 340 7.26 8.36 -0.73
C ILE A 340 6.44 8.02 -1.97
N VAL A 341 5.12 7.97 -1.85
CA VAL A 341 4.19 7.64 -2.94
C VAL A 341 4.30 8.70 -4.06
N MET A 342 4.33 9.99 -3.72
CA MET A 342 4.53 11.05 -4.70
C MET A 342 5.85 10.88 -5.46
N ASN A 343 6.94 10.62 -4.76
CA ASN A 343 8.25 10.40 -5.37
C ASN A 343 8.28 9.16 -6.29
N TRP A 344 7.51 8.10 -5.98
CA TRP A 344 7.40 6.93 -6.86
C TRP A 344 6.76 7.24 -8.21
N THR A 345 5.90 8.27 -8.29
CA THR A 345 5.32 8.70 -9.57
C THR A 345 6.34 9.43 -10.48
N GLY A 346 7.48 9.81 -9.94
CA GLY A 346 8.48 10.67 -10.58
C GLY A 346 8.29 12.16 -10.27
N THR A 347 7.23 12.54 -9.55
CA THR A 347 7.05 13.92 -9.06
C THR A 347 8.04 14.23 -7.94
N ARG A 348 8.67 15.38 -7.99
CA ARG A 348 9.61 15.83 -6.96
C ARG A 348 8.86 16.46 -5.80
N CYS A 349 8.81 15.76 -4.67
CA CYS A 349 8.16 16.24 -3.47
C CYS A 349 9.09 17.23 -2.72
N LEU A 350 8.69 18.51 -2.67
CA LEU A 350 9.44 19.59 -2.03
C LEU A 350 9.35 19.50 -0.50
N ALA A 351 8.16 19.25 0.01
CA ALA A 351 7.87 19.21 1.43
C ALA A 351 6.81 18.15 1.78
N ALA A 352 6.86 17.68 3.02
CA ALA A 352 5.84 16.85 3.64
C ALA A 352 5.39 17.54 4.93
N LEU A 353 4.22 18.16 4.91
CA LEU A 353 3.72 19.01 5.97
C LEU A 353 2.72 18.26 6.84
N THR A 354 2.63 18.71 8.10
CA THR A 354 1.70 18.18 9.11
C THR A 354 1.05 19.37 9.82
N GLN A 355 -0.27 19.38 9.90
CA GLN A 355 -0.99 20.48 10.51
C GLN A 355 -0.76 20.56 12.03
N SER A 356 -0.85 19.44 12.71
CA SER A 356 -0.81 19.37 14.18
C SER A 356 0.58 19.49 14.81
N ALA A 357 1.63 19.58 13.99
CA ALA A 357 3.00 19.69 14.49
C ALA A 357 3.37 21.12 14.96
N ALA A 358 2.55 22.11 14.64
CA ALA A 358 2.76 23.51 14.98
C ALA A 358 1.43 24.18 15.36
N ASP A 359 1.50 25.37 15.92
CA ASP A 359 0.31 26.22 16.04
C ASP A 359 -0.17 26.70 14.66
N ASP A 360 -1.43 27.09 14.57
CA ASP A 360 -2.07 27.45 13.30
C ASP A 360 -1.35 28.57 12.54
N GLN A 361 -0.79 29.56 13.25
CA GLN A 361 -0.07 30.67 12.64
C GLN A 361 1.27 30.21 12.02
N SER A 362 2.02 29.41 12.76
CA SER A 362 3.29 28.83 12.30
C SER A 362 3.07 27.86 11.13
N PHE A 363 2.01 27.06 11.19
CA PHE A 363 1.64 26.16 10.11
C PHE A 363 1.23 26.95 8.85
N ALA A 364 0.37 27.95 8.97
CA ALA A 364 -0.07 28.81 7.87
C ALA A 364 1.12 29.52 7.19
N ALA A 365 2.07 30.03 7.99
CA ALA A 365 3.30 30.64 7.47
C ALA A 365 4.16 29.63 6.69
N THR A 366 4.36 28.42 7.25
CA THR A 366 5.11 27.35 6.59
C THR A 366 4.45 26.93 5.28
N LEU A 367 3.13 26.78 5.29
CA LEU A 367 2.37 26.41 4.09
C LEU A 367 2.49 27.49 3.00
N ARG A 368 2.39 28.76 3.39
CA ARG A 368 2.59 29.88 2.46
C ARG A 368 3.96 29.83 1.79
N HIS A 369 5.03 29.72 2.57
CA HIS A 369 6.39 29.59 2.02
C HIS A 369 6.55 28.35 1.13
N THR A 370 5.93 27.24 1.49
CA THR A 370 5.96 26.02 0.66
C THR A 370 5.24 26.22 -0.70
N VAL A 371 4.17 26.99 -0.73
CA VAL A 371 3.48 27.37 -1.97
C VAL A 371 4.36 28.28 -2.83
N GLU A 372 5.01 29.27 -2.20
CA GLU A 372 5.98 30.16 -2.87
C GLU A 372 7.16 29.35 -3.44
N ASP A 373 7.71 28.39 -2.69
CA ASP A 373 8.76 27.47 -3.13
C ASP A 373 8.31 26.59 -4.31
N LEU A 374 7.06 26.12 -4.29
CA LEU A 374 6.49 25.35 -5.41
C LEU A 374 6.44 26.20 -6.68
N ASP A 375 5.98 27.45 -6.56
CA ASP A 375 5.93 28.38 -7.68
C ASP A 375 7.33 28.65 -8.26
N LEU A 376 8.33 28.84 -7.41
CA LEU A 376 9.74 29.01 -7.83
C LEU A 376 10.28 27.72 -8.47
N ALA A 377 10.04 26.57 -7.87
CA ALA A 377 10.51 25.30 -8.42
C ALA A 377 9.93 25.00 -9.80
N LEU A 378 8.65 25.38 -10.04
CA LEU A 378 7.99 25.27 -11.35
C LEU A 378 8.59 26.19 -12.40
N GLU A 379 8.98 27.40 -12.00
CA GLU A 379 9.57 28.41 -12.88
C GLU A 379 11.03 28.11 -13.20
N GLU A 380 11.84 27.89 -12.15
CA GLU A 380 13.30 27.73 -12.24
C GLU A 380 13.72 26.28 -12.54
N ARG A 381 12.81 25.32 -12.46
CA ARG A 381 13.06 23.88 -12.68
C ARG A 381 14.14 23.33 -11.74
N TRP A 382 13.93 23.46 -10.45
CA TRP A 382 14.87 23.06 -9.43
C TRP A 382 15.37 21.62 -9.61
N GLN A 383 16.68 21.43 -9.47
CA GLN A 383 17.31 20.11 -9.52
C GLN A 383 17.35 19.53 -8.12
N ILE A 384 16.40 18.67 -7.79
CA ILE A 384 16.29 18.00 -6.49
C ILE A 384 16.74 16.56 -6.65
N ALA A 385 17.66 16.13 -5.78
CA ALA A 385 18.15 14.76 -5.78
C ALA A 385 17.06 13.78 -5.35
N ASP A 386 16.96 12.67 -6.05
CA ASP A 386 16.08 11.55 -5.64
C ASP A 386 16.59 10.95 -4.33
N ARG A 387 15.69 10.64 -3.42
CA ARG A 387 16.02 9.86 -2.22
C ARG A 387 16.37 8.43 -2.62
N PHE A 388 17.35 7.83 -1.94
CA PHE A 388 17.82 6.47 -2.26
C PHE A 388 16.66 5.45 -2.28
N GLY A 389 15.76 5.49 -1.31
CA GLY A 389 14.62 4.57 -1.25
C GLY A 389 13.71 4.65 -2.50
N SER A 390 13.35 5.85 -2.95
CA SER A 390 12.54 6.04 -4.16
C SER A 390 13.29 5.60 -5.42
N ARG A 391 14.59 5.92 -5.51
CA ARG A 391 15.43 5.50 -6.62
C ARG A 391 15.65 3.98 -6.64
N GLY A 392 15.88 3.38 -5.47
CA GLY A 392 16.02 1.94 -5.31
C GLY A 392 14.76 1.18 -5.72
N SER A 393 13.57 1.68 -5.36
CA SER A 393 12.29 1.12 -5.82
C SER A 393 12.17 1.16 -7.34
N THR A 394 12.51 2.30 -7.97
CA THR A 394 12.50 2.44 -9.43
C THR A 394 13.46 1.46 -10.09
N TRP A 395 14.66 1.26 -9.52
CA TRP A 395 15.62 0.29 -10.04
C TRP A 395 15.12 -1.14 -9.90
N ALA A 396 14.57 -1.53 -8.75
CA ALA A 396 14.03 -2.87 -8.55
C ALA A 396 12.89 -3.19 -9.54
N LEU A 397 11.99 -2.23 -9.79
CA LEU A 397 10.90 -2.39 -10.76
C LEU A 397 11.41 -2.41 -12.20
N ARG A 398 12.41 -1.59 -12.54
CA ARG A 398 13.13 -1.61 -13.83
C ARG A 398 13.76 -2.99 -14.08
N ASP A 399 14.44 -3.53 -13.09
CA ASP A 399 15.12 -4.82 -13.19
C ASP A 399 14.12 -5.97 -13.31
N LEU A 400 13.01 -5.87 -12.60
CA LEU A 400 11.88 -6.78 -12.75
C LEU A 400 11.30 -6.73 -14.18
N ALA A 401 11.13 -5.54 -14.74
CA ALA A 401 10.67 -5.35 -16.11
C ALA A 401 11.71 -5.87 -17.13
N ALA A 402 13.00 -5.67 -16.89
CA ALA A 402 14.06 -6.17 -17.76
C ALA A 402 14.08 -7.70 -17.85
N THR A 403 13.84 -8.38 -16.72
CA THR A 403 13.84 -9.86 -16.64
C THR A 403 12.53 -10.47 -17.10
N ASN A 404 11.41 -9.75 -16.98
CA ASN A 404 10.05 -10.24 -17.29
C ASN A 404 9.35 -9.47 -18.41
N GLY A 405 10.10 -8.83 -19.31
CA GLY A 405 9.57 -7.93 -20.32
C GLY A 405 8.51 -8.52 -21.26
N MET A 406 8.46 -9.86 -21.43
CA MET A 406 7.38 -10.50 -22.17
C MET A 406 6.03 -10.44 -21.45
N MET A 407 6.04 -10.38 -20.12
CA MET A 407 4.83 -10.32 -19.28
C MET A 407 4.53 -8.88 -18.83
N LEU A 408 5.55 -8.12 -18.44
CA LEU A 408 5.41 -6.73 -18.00
C LEU A 408 5.64 -5.77 -19.20
N ARG A 409 4.80 -5.90 -20.21
CA ARG A 409 4.99 -5.21 -21.51
C ARG A 409 4.99 -3.70 -21.40
N ALA A 410 4.05 -3.14 -20.66
CA ALA A 410 3.95 -1.70 -20.49
C ALA A 410 5.19 -1.14 -19.79
N ASP A 411 5.63 -1.78 -18.72
CA ASP A 411 6.80 -1.37 -17.94
C ASP A 411 8.08 -1.51 -18.77
N TYR A 412 8.26 -2.64 -19.44
CA TYR A 412 9.42 -2.87 -20.29
C TYR A 412 9.52 -1.82 -21.40
N ASN A 413 8.41 -1.55 -22.10
CA ASN A 413 8.40 -0.57 -23.18
C ASN A 413 8.71 0.84 -22.66
N PHE A 414 8.11 1.24 -21.54
CA PHE A 414 8.39 2.51 -20.89
C PHE A 414 9.88 2.66 -20.52
N HIS A 415 10.45 1.69 -19.82
CA HIS A 415 11.86 1.76 -19.41
C HIS A 415 12.82 1.73 -20.61
N LYS A 416 12.46 1.00 -21.66
CA LYS A 416 13.24 0.97 -22.91
C LYS A 416 13.20 2.31 -23.65
N GLU A 417 12.02 2.88 -23.82
CA GLU A 417 11.80 4.18 -24.47
C GLU A 417 12.55 5.31 -23.76
N HIS A 418 12.50 5.32 -22.43
CA HIS A 418 13.16 6.32 -21.60
C HIS A 418 14.65 6.01 -21.32
N LYS A 419 15.22 5.01 -22.01
CA LYS A 419 16.65 4.61 -21.88
C LYS A 419 17.07 4.32 -20.45
N MET A 420 16.18 3.76 -19.64
CA MET A 420 16.43 3.49 -18.22
C MET A 420 17.22 2.18 -17.99
N PHE A 421 17.39 1.34 -19.00
CA PHE A 421 18.23 0.15 -18.93
C PHE A 421 19.70 0.54 -19.16
N ASP A 422 20.34 1.06 -18.13
CA ASP A 422 21.71 1.56 -18.11
C ASP A 422 22.74 0.51 -17.64
N TYR A 423 22.39 -0.76 -17.74
CA TYR A 423 23.33 -1.84 -17.41
C TYR A 423 24.45 -1.94 -18.45
N PRO A 424 25.66 -2.36 -18.00
CA PRO A 424 26.64 -2.90 -18.92
C PRO A 424 25.97 -4.01 -19.73
N ARG A 425 25.97 -3.91 -21.03
CA ARG A 425 25.40 -4.99 -21.87
C ARG A 425 26.11 -6.28 -21.49
N PRO A 426 25.40 -7.33 -21.09
CA PRO A 426 26.04 -8.61 -20.78
C PRO A 426 26.88 -9.04 -21.99
N GLY A 427 28.12 -9.42 -21.75
CA GLY A 427 29.04 -9.86 -22.79
C GLY A 427 28.46 -10.97 -23.66
N GLY A 428 29.13 -11.35 -24.71
CA GLY A 428 28.67 -12.21 -25.81
C GLY A 428 27.90 -13.48 -25.46
N ILE A 429 28.08 -14.05 -24.26
CA ILE A 429 27.31 -15.22 -23.76
C ILE A 429 25.81 -14.93 -23.67
N ASN A 430 25.42 -13.75 -23.20
CA ASN A 430 23.99 -13.40 -23.11
C ASN A 430 23.39 -12.99 -24.46
N ALA A 431 24.21 -12.48 -25.37
CA ALA A 431 23.78 -12.24 -26.75
C ALA A 431 23.56 -13.58 -27.48
N PHE A 432 24.44 -14.55 -27.26
CA PHE A 432 24.31 -15.93 -27.77
C PHE A 432 23.09 -16.64 -27.16
N MET A 433 22.90 -16.57 -25.86
CA MET A 433 21.72 -17.12 -25.19
C MET A 433 20.41 -16.47 -25.70
N ARG A 434 20.39 -15.14 -25.92
CA ARG A 434 19.23 -14.46 -26.53
C ARG A 434 18.97 -14.93 -27.97
N LEU A 435 20.02 -15.27 -28.73
CA LEU A 435 19.89 -15.82 -30.08
C LEU A 435 19.32 -17.24 -30.04
N LEU A 436 19.78 -18.07 -29.11
CA LEU A 436 19.25 -19.41 -28.87
C LEU A 436 17.78 -19.38 -28.45
N PHE A 437 17.39 -18.45 -27.58
CA PHE A 437 16.01 -18.29 -27.12
C PHE A 437 15.07 -17.62 -28.15
N LYS A 438 15.58 -17.15 -29.29
CA LYS A 438 14.73 -16.76 -30.43
C LYS A 438 14.18 -17.97 -31.20
N SER A 439 14.73 -19.17 -30.99
CA SER A 439 14.21 -20.39 -31.58
C SER A 439 13.00 -20.89 -30.77
N LYS A 440 11.81 -20.80 -31.37
CA LYS A 440 10.54 -21.31 -30.77
C LYS A 440 10.67 -22.81 -30.38
N THR A 441 11.48 -23.57 -31.08
CA THR A 441 11.73 -24.99 -30.80
C THR A 441 12.57 -25.21 -29.55
N LEU A 442 13.53 -24.33 -29.28
CA LEU A 442 14.35 -24.37 -28.04
C LEU A 442 13.57 -23.86 -26.83
N GLU A 443 12.79 -22.82 -27.00
CA GLU A 443 11.87 -22.28 -25.97
C GLU A 443 10.87 -23.35 -25.55
N GLN A 444 10.23 -24.05 -26.50
CA GLN A 444 9.31 -25.15 -26.22
C GLN A 444 9.96 -26.35 -25.50
N LYS A 445 11.26 -26.60 -25.67
CA LYS A 445 11.98 -27.65 -24.95
C LYS A 445 12.50 -27.23 -23.58
N LEU A 446 12.92 -25.96 -23.43
CA LEU A 446 13.53 -25.50 -22.18
C LEU A 446 12.50 -25.08 -21.13
N ILE A 447 11.33 -24.54 -21.54
CA ILE A 447 10.25 -24.21 -20.60
C ILE A 447 9.74 -25.45 -19.85
N PRO A 448 9.42 -26.57 -20.52
CA PRO A 448 9.02 -27.80 -19.84
C PRO A 448 10.12 -28.37 -18.93
N MET A 449 11.39 -28.32 -19.35
CA MET A 449 12.51 -28.76 -18.51
C MET A 449 12.65 -27.93 -17.23
N LYS A 450 12.53 -26.64 -17.32
CA LYS A 450 12.57 -25.72 -16.16
C LYS A 450 11.36 -25.90 -15.25
N GLN A 451 10.18 -26.06 -15.84
CA GLN A 451 8.95 -26.39 -15.10
C GLN A 451 9.02 -27.77 -14.43
N MET A 452 9.61 -28.75 -15.12
CA MET A 452 9.80 -30.11 -14.59
C MET A 452 10.85 -30.12 -13.45
N GLN A 453 11.92 -29.35 -13.56
CA GLN A 453 12.88 -29.17 -12.46
C GLN A 453 12.26 -28.51 -11.24
N LEU A 454 11.47 -27.44 -11.44
CA LEU A 454 10.74 -26.78 -10.37
C LEU A 454 9.68 -27.72 -9.75
N ALA A 455 8.96 -28.47 -10.55
CA ALA A 455 7.99 -29.44 -10.06
C ALA A 455 8.67 -30.59 -9.25
N LYS A 456 9.82 -31.09 -9.71
CA LYS A 456 10.62 -32.09 -8.96
C LYS A 456 11.17 -31.52 -7.64
N LEU A 457 11.63 -30.28 -7.64
CA LEU A 457 12.08 -29.61 -6.42
C LEU A 457 10.94 -29.44 -5.41
N ARG A 458 9.76 -29.06 -5.87
CA ARG A 458 8.54 -28.96 -5.05
C ARG A 458 8.11 -30.27 -4.47
N GLN A 459 8.08 -31.29 -5.33
CA GLN A 459 7.72 -32.66 -4.91
C GLN A 459 8.70 -33.19 -3.87
N ARG A 460 10.00 -33.00 -4.07
CA ARG A 460 11.03 -33.40 -3.12
C ARG A 460 10.92 -32.67 -1.76
N ARG A 461 10.67 -31.39 -1.78
CA ARG A 461 10.44 -30.62 -0.53
C ARG A 461 9.15 -31.04 0.19
N LEU A 462 8.10 -31.30 -0.57
CA LEU A 462 6.85 -31.83 0.00
C LEU A 462 7.07 -33.23 0.62
N GLU A 463 7.79 -34.11 -0.04
CA GLU A 463 8.17 -35.41 0.48
C GLU A 463 9.04 -35.29 1.74
N GLU A 464 10.05 -34.43 1.73
CA GLU A 464 10.88 -34.13 2.91
C GLU A 464 10.05 -33.57 4.07
N TYR A 465 9.06 -32.72 3.78
CA TYR A 465 8.13 -32.20 4.78
C TYR A 465 7.26 -33.29 5.38
N LEU A 466 6.65 -34.12 4.55
CA LEU A 466 5.82 -35.28 4.99
C LEU A 466 6.63 -36.30 5.78
N GLN A 467 7.88 -36.56 5.39
CA GLN A 467 8.80 -37.47 6.11
C GLN A 467 9.19 -36.92 7.49
N ARG A 468 9.18 -35.59 7.70
CA ARG A 468 9.41 -34.95 9.00
C ARG A 468 8.16 -34.89 9.88
N GLY A 469 7.07 -35.59 9.50
CA GLY A 469 5.82 -35.64 10.27
C GLY A 469 4.88 -34.45 10.02
N GLY A 470 5.10 -33.67 8.94
CA GLY A 470 4.20 -32.61 8.53
C GLY A 470 2.85 -33.17 8.03
N GLN A 471 1.76 -32.61 8.50
CA GLN A 471 0.41 -32.90 8.02
C GLN A 471 -0.09 -31.77 7.16
N LEU A 472 -0.74 -32.08 6.04
CA LEU A 472 -1.48 -31.10 5.26
C LEU A 472 -2.73 -30.72 6.06
N GLY A 473 -2.75 -29.50 6.60
CA GLY A 473 -3.84 -29.03 7.44
C GLY A 473 -5.19 -29.08 6.73
N THR A 474 -6.16 -29.73 7.36
CA THR A 474 -7.57 -29.81 6.92
C THR A 474 -8.38 -28.66 7.53
N GLY A 475 -7.88 -27.43 7.49
CA GLY A 475 -8.63 -26.26 7.96
C GLY A 475 -9.92 -26.07 7.17
N LYS A 476 -11.03 -25.82 7.87
CA LYS A 476 -12.29 -25.44 7.21
C LYS A 476 -12.14 -24.05 6.56
N GLU A 477 -12.12 -24.03 5.25
CA GLU A 477 -12.17 -22.79 4.47
C GLU A 477 -13.64 -22.36 4.29
N ILE A 478 -14.00 -21.24 4.89
CA ILE A 478 -15.31 -20.63 4.67
C ILE A 478 -15.10 -19.43 3.76
N PHE A 479 -15.32 -19.66 2.47
CA PHE A 479 -15.39 -18.62 1.46
C PHE A 479 -16.84 -18.54 0.98
N ASN A 480 -17.56 -17.58 1.49
CA ASN A 480 -18.88 -17.16 0.97
C ASN A 480 -18.81 -15.71 0.54
#